data_d1e522cee24afe87cfe98ebb6949e57f
#
_entry.id   d1e522cee24afe87cfe98ebb6949e57f
#
_cell.length_a   1.000
_cell.length_b   1.000
_cell.length_c   1.000
_cell.angle_alpha   90.00
_cell.angle_beta   90.00
_cell.angle_gamma   90.00
#
_symmetry.space_group_name_H-M   'P 1'
#
loop_
_entity.id
_entity.type
_entity.pdbx_description
1 polymer ?
#
loop_
_entity_poly.entity_id
_entity_poly.type
_entity_poly.pdbx_seq_one_letter_code
_entity_poly.pdbx_strand_id
1 'polypeptide(L)'
;MTHLIIKKKNEVFVTIDSEQYVYHELSDHFTFEVPGAKFMPQYRNKYWDGKIRLYDMRKNEIYTGLVDRVISFCNRKGYTYEFEGSKFYGLPLEENEMISPEGVTDYVKSISKHKPRPYQIMGIHDALRHNRKLLLSPTASGKSLMIYAITRYHVEHKRRILIVVPTTSLVEQMYKDFEDYGWDVEKYCHRVYAGRDKISDDSVTITTWQSIYKLDRKYFNNFDVVIGDEAHLFKSKSLVSIMTKMLDCKYRYGFTGTLDGTQTHKWVLEGLFGPAYKIILTDELMKKVYLSKLNIKVLKIKN
;
A
#
# COMPACT_ATOMS: atom_id res chain seq x y z
N MET A 1 12.31 26.18 -21.28
CA MET A 1 12.19 24.73 -21.08
C MET A 1 11.34 24.56 -19.84
N THR A 2 10.21 23.87 -19.94
CA THR A 2 9.27 23.76 -18.82
C THR A 2 9.88 22.97 -17.68
N HIS A 3 9.76 23.48 -16.46
CA HIS A 3 10.38 22.94 -15.28
C HIS A 3 9.34 22.75 -14.16
N LEU A 4 9.41 21.61 -13.45
CA LEU A 4 8.57 21.31 -12.32
C LEU A 4 9.41 21.22 -11.04
N ILE A 5 8.95 21.87 -9.98
CA ILE A 5 9.53 21.72 -8.65
C ILE A 5 8.57 20.85 -7.83
N ILE A 6 9.05 19.70 -7.39
CA ILE A 6 8.30 18.74 -6.60
C ILE A 6 8.74 18.89 -5.14
N LYS A 7 7.78 19.26 -4.26
CA LYS A 7 8.05 19.50 -2.85
C LYS A 7 7.21 18.58 -1.98
N LYS A 8 7.86 17.88 -1.06
CA LYS A 8 7.18 17.02 -0.09
C LYS A 8 6.43 17.88 0.93
N LYS A 9 5.10 17.80 0.95
CA LYS A 9 4.26 18.45 1.94
C LYS A 9 4.16 17.64 3.24
N ASN A 10 3.96 16.32 3.11
CA ASN A 10 3.88 15.35 4.20
C ASN A 10 4.00 13.92 3.61
N GLU A 11 3.74 12.89 4.42
CA GLU A 11 3.82 11.50 3.91
C GLU A 11 2.64 11.09 3.02
N VAL A 12 1.64 11.93 2.83
CA VAL A 12 0.49 11.66 1.94
C VAL A 12 0.59 12.41 0.63
N PHE A 13 1.01 13.68 0.66
CA PHE A 13 0.97 14.59 -0.47
C PHE A 13 2.31 15.25 -0.77
N VAL A 14 2.54 15.44 -2.05
CA VAL A 14 3.54 16.38 -2.58
C VAL A 14 2.82 17.53 -3.27
N THR A 15 3.42 18.71 -3.27
CA THR A 15 3.00 19.86 -4.09
C THR A 15 3.88 19.94 -5.32
N ILE A 16 3.31 20.42 -6.41
CA ILE A 16 4.02 20.66 -7.67
C ILE A 16 3.93 22.13 -7.96
N ASP A 17 5.08 22.78 -8.14
CA ASP A 17 5.18 24.15 -8.62
C ASP A 17 5.70 24.16 -10.04
N SER A 18 4.98 24.86 -10.94
CA SER A 18 5.26 24.95 -12.37
C SER A 18 4.41 26.06 -13.01
N GLU A 19 4.48 26.15 -14.34
CA GLU A 19 3.64 27.05 -15.13
C GLU A 19 2.17 26.59 -15.17
N GLN A 20 1.25 27.54 -15.26
CA GLN A 20 -0.19 27.29 -15.12
C GLN A 20 -0.74 26.23 -16.09
N TYR A 21 -0.27 26.18 -17.33
CA TYR A 21 -0.74 25.19 -18.29
C TYR A 21 -0.35 23.76 -17.90
N VAL A 22 0.78 23.57 -17.18
CA VAL A 22 1.22 22.26 -16.69
C VAL A 22 0.22 21.69 -15.67
N TYR A 23 -0.39 22.53 -14.84
CA TYR A 23 -1.40 22.10 -13.89
C TYR A 23 -2.64 21.53 -14.60
N HIS A 24 -3.05 22.12 -15.73
CA HIS A 24 -4.12 21.56 -16.55
C HIS A 24 -3.74 20.23 -17.16
N GLU A 25 -2.53 20.11 -17.72
CA GLU A 25 -2.05 18.86 -18.29
C GLU A 25 -1.92 17.74 -17.23
N LEU A 26 -1.43 18.07 -16.03
CA LEU A 26 -1.39 17.14 -14.89
C LEU A 26 -2.80 16.72 -14.47
N SER A 27 -3.73 17.69 -14.39
CA SER A 27 -5.12 17.39 -14.05
C SER A 27 -5.75 16.44 -15.07
N ASP A 28 -5.55 16.67 -16.34
CA ASP A 28 -6.07 15.80 -17.40
C ASP A 28 -5.41 14.41 -17.34
N HIS A 29 -4.10 14.37 -17.14
CA HIS A 29 -3.35 13.11 -17.08
C HIS A 29 -3.74 12.24 -15.87
N PHE A 30 -4.03 12.86 -14.74
CA PHE A 30 -4.40 12.17 -13.49
C PHE A 30 -5.90 12.16 -13.20
N THR A 31 -6.74 12.40 -14.22
CA THR A 31 -8.19 12.29 -14.17
C THR A 31 -8.66 11.06 -14.94
N PHE A 32 -9.51 10.25 -14.32
CA PHE A 32 -10.04 9.01 -14.89
C PHE A 32 -11.55 8.96 -14.81
N GLU A 33 -12.18 8.46 -15.85
CA GLU A 33 -13.59 8.11 -15.82
C GLU A 33 -13.80 6.79 -15.06
N VAL A 34 -14.78 6.77 -14.18
CA VAL A 34 -15.14 5.54 -13.45
C VAL A 34 -16.01 4.66 -14.34
N PRO A 35 -15.59 3.41 -14.61
CA PRO A 35 -16.42 2.49 -15.38
C PRO A 35 -17.79 2.33 -14.72
N GLY A 36 -18.85 2.46 -15.53
CA GLY A 36 -20.23 2.34 -15.03
C GLY A 36 -20.75 3.53 -14.22
N ALA A 37 -20.04 4.65 -14.16
CA ALA A 37 -20.46 5.87 -13.41
C ALA A 37 -21.89 6.30 -13.76
N LYS A 38 -22.32 6.23 -15.05
CA LYS A 38 -23.68 6.61 -15.50
C LYS A 38 -24.81 5.81 -14.80
N PHE A 39 -24.51 4.64 -14.25
CA PHE A 39 -25.49 3.81 -13.53
C PHE A 39 -25.53 4.13 -12.04
N MET A 40 -24.60 4.94 -11.52
CA MET A 40 -24.53 5.28 -10.11
C MET A 40 -25.50 6.44 -9.77
N PRO A 41 -26.25 6.35 -8.64
CA PRO A 41 -27.19 7.40 -8.22
C PRO A 41 -26.56 8.79 -8.15
N GLN A 42 -25.33 8.88 -7.65
CA GLN A 42 -24.61 10.17 -7.51
C GLN A 42 -24.35 10.85 -8.87
N TYR A 43 -24.08 10.07 -9.92
CA TYR A 43 -23.94 10.59 -11.28
C TYR A 43 -25.30 11.00 -11.86
N ARG A 44 -26.31 10.16 -11.71
CA ARG A 44 -27.69 10.45 -12.18
C ARG A 44 -28.26 11.71 -11.55
N ASN A 45 -27.99 11.90 -10.28
CA ASN A 45 -28.45 13.08 -9.51
C ASN A 45 -27.51 14.29 -9.68
N LYS A 46 -26.51 14.23 -10.58
CA LYS A 46 -25.56 15.31 -10.87
C LYS A 46 -24.72 15.77 -9.67
N TYR A 47 -24.61 14.98 -8.60
CA TYR A 47 -23.73 15.27 -7.45
C TYR A 47 -22.26 14.93 -7.74
N TRP A 48 -22.00 14.18 -8.80
CA TRP A 48 -20.68 13.77 -9.21
C TRP A 48 -20.62 13.59 -10.72
N ASP A 49 -19.52 13.96 -11.34
CA ASP A 49 -19.30 13.93 -12.81
C ASP A 49 -18.76 12.60 -13.34
N GLY A 50 -18.68 11.55 -12.50
CA GLY A 50 -18.19 10.23 -12.89
C GLY A 50 -16.67 10.11 -12.96
N LYS A 51 -15.93 11.12 -12.50
CA LYS A 51 -14.46 11.16 -12.61
C LYS A 51 -13.78 11.10 -11.25
N ILE A 52 -12.64 10.44 -11.22
CA ILE A 52 -11.70 10.45 -10.10
C ILE A 52 -10.51 11.31 -10.53
N ARG A 53 -10.18 12.30 -9.71
CA ARG A 53 -9.04 13.18 -9.88
C ARG A 53 -8.01 12.88 -8.82
N LEU A 54 -6.81 12.48 -9.23
CA LEU A 54 -5.70 12.17 -8.32
C LEU A 54 -4.77 13.36 -8.11
N TYR A 55 -4.85 14.38 -8.98
CA TYR A 55 -4.20 15.67 -8.84
C TYR A 55 -5.23 16.73 -8.46
N ASP A 56 -5.01 17.40 -7.34
CA ASP A 56 -5.83 18.55 -6.90
C ASP A 56 -5.23 19.85 -7.46
N MET A 57 -5.78 20.34 -8.56
CA MET A 57 -5.33 21.57 -9.22
C MET A 57 -5.49 22.84 -8.37
N ARG A 58 -6.38 22.84 -7.37
CA ARG A 58 -6.56 24.03 -6.49
C ARG A 58 -5.45 24.16 -5.48
N LYS A 59 -4.87 23.05 -5.08
CA LYS A 59 -3.79 22.96 -4.09
C LYS A 59 -2.45 22.63 -4.73
N ASN A 60 -2.45 22.29 -6.01
CA ASN A 60 -1.31 21.75 -6.75
C ASN A 60 -0.71 20.50 -6.08
N GLU A 61 -1.59 19.61 -5.56
CA GLU A 61 -1.21 18.45 -4.77
C GLU A 61 -1.52 17.14 -5.47
N ILE A 62 -0.62 16.18 -5.29
CA ILE A 62 -0.82 14.78 -5.68
C ILE A 62 -0.32 13.86 -4.57
N TYR A 63 -0.81 12.63 -4.53
CA TYR A 63 -0.31 11.63 -3.59
C TYR A 63 1.19 11.36 -3.78
N THR A 64 1.93 11.34 -2.68
CA THR A 64 3.38 11.06 -2.66
C THR A 64 3.72 9.74 -3.38
N GLY A 65 2.88 8.72 -3.26
CA GLY A 65 3.10 7.43 -3.93
C GLY A 65 3.01 7.47 -5.46
N LEU A 66 2.53 8.59 -6.05
CA LEU A 66 2.46 8.79 -7.50
C LEU A 66 3.62 9.60 -8.08
N VAL A 67 4.64 9.92 -7.27
CA VAL A 67 5.79 10.72 -7.75
C VAL A 67 6.46 10.07 -8.96
N ASP A 68 6.63 8.74 -9.00
CA ASP A 68 7.16 8.03 -10.17
C ASP A 68 6.31 8.23 -11.44
N ARG A 69 4.98 8.40 -11.27
CA ARG A 69 4.07 8.70 -12.38
C ARG A 69 4.22 10.13 -12.86
N VAL A 70 4.47 11.08 -11.94
CA VAL A 70 4.79 12.48 -12.28
C VAL A 70 6.11 12.55 -13.04
N ILE A 71 7.15 11.84 -12.59
CA ILE A 71 8.44 11.74 -13.30
C ILE A 71 8.24 11.17 -14.71
N SER A 72 7.46 10.10 -14.82
CA SER A 72 7.14 9.49 -16.11
C SER A 72 6.36 10.43 -17.04
N PHE A 73 5.48 11.27 -16.48
CA PHE A 73 4.79 12.33 -17.22
C PHE A 73 5.77 13.37 -17.73
N CYS A 74 6.67 13.90 -16.87
CA CYS A 74 7.70 14.87 -17.25
C CYS A 74 8.57 14.33 -18.39
N ASN A 75 9.06 13.10 -18.26
CA ASN A 75 9.93 12.47 -19.28
C ASN A 75 9.22 12.36 -20.64
N ARG A 76 7.92 12.00 -20.67
CA ARG A 76 7.14 11.92 -21.92
C ARG A 76 6.88 13.26 -22.57
N LYS A 77 6.78 14.33 -21.77
CA LYS A 77 6.55 15.70 -22.25
C LYS A 77 7.84 16.45 -22.56
N GLY A 78 9.00 15.88 -22.21
CA GLY A 78 10.28 16.56 -22.32
C GLY A 78 10.44 17.69 -21.31
N TYR A 79 9.77 17.60 -20.14
CA TYR A 79 9.87 18.55 -19.05
C TYR A 79 11.01 18.16 -18.11
N THR A 80 11.68 19.15 -17.55
CA THR A 80 12.66 18.96 -16.49
C THR A 80 11.95 19.01 -15.13
N TYR A 81 12.54 18.37 -14.13
CA TYR A 81 12.02 18.41 -12.76
C TYR A 81 13.14 18.37 -11.74
N GLU A 82 12.86 18.91 -10.55
CA GLU A 82 13.73 18.79 -9.39
C GLU A 82 12.92 18.55 -8.13
N PHE A 83 13.59 18.02 -7.09
CA PHE A 83 13.00 17.80 -5.76
C PHE A 83 13.49 18.89 -4.80
N GLU A 84 12.54 19.60 -4.18
CA GLU A 84 12.83 20.58 -3.13
C GLU A 84 12.71 19.93 -1.74
N GLY A 85 13.70 20.16 -0.88
CA GLY A 85 13.70 19.70 0.51
C GLY A 85 14.03 18.23 0.67
N SER A 86 13.14 17.45 1.35
CA SER A 86 13.38 16.03 1.61
C SER A 86 13.46 15.21 0.33
N LYS A 87 14.51 14.40 0.17
CA LYS A 87 14.69 13.48 -0.96
C LYS A 87 13.78 12.24 -0.88
N PHE A 88 13.03 12.06 0.22
CA PHE A 88 12.21 10.87 0.39
C PHE A 88 10.82 11.02 -0.24
N TYR A 89 10.63 10.42 -1.40
CA TYR A 89 9.37 10.39 -2.16
C TYR A 89 8.94 8.95 -2.52
N GLY A 90 9.25 7.96 -1.66
CA GLY A 90 9.03 6.53 -1.94
C GLY A 90 10.11 5.90 -2.83
N LEU A 91 11.15 6.64 -3.15
CA LEU A 91 12.35 6.15 -3.82
C LEU A 91 13.28 5.46 -2.79
N PRO A 92 14.23 4.60 -3.21
CA PRO A 92 15.23 4.03 -2.32
C PRO A 92 15.98 5.13 -1.57
N LEU A 93 16.17 4.94 -0.26
CA LEU A 93 17.00 5.81 0.57
C LEU A 93 18.42 5.28 0.63
N GLU A 94 19.41 6.17 0.73
CA GLU A 94 20.82 5.80 0.89
C GLU A 94 21.02 4.86 2.09
N GLU A 95 20.37 5.15 3.23
CA GLU A 95 20.38 4.30 4.43
C GLU A 95 19.82 2.88 4.20
N ASN A 96 18.99 2.69 3.17
CA ASN A 96 18.40 1.41 2.81
C ASN A 96 19.17 0.68 1.69
N GLU A 97 20.17 1.30 1.11
CA GLU A 97 20.99 0.66 0.05
C GLU A 97 21.77 -0.56 0.57
N MET A 98 22.09 -0.55 1.86
CA MET A 98 22.75 -1.68 2.53
C MET A 98 21.84 -2.89 2.74
N ILE A 99 20.52 -2.76 2.55
CA ILE A 99 19.58 -3.90 2.64
C ILE A 99 19.75 -4.76 1.41
N SER A 100 20.31 -5.96 1.59
CA SER A 100 20.52 -6.94 0.52
C SER A 100 19.54 -8.12 0.60
N PRO A 101 19.26 -8.82 -0.49
CA PRO A 101 18.45 -10.05 -0.46
C PRO A 101 19.01 -11.13 0.46
N GLU A 102 20.34 -11.25 0.55
CA GLU A 102 21.04 -12.19 1.43
C GLU A 102 20.79 -11.81 2.89
N GLY A 103 20.96 -10.53 3.25
CA GLY A 103 20.67 -10.01 4.60
C GLY A 103 19.21 -10.24 4.99
N VAL A 104 18.27 -9.99 4.09
CA VAL A 104 16.84 -10.29 4.31
C VAL A 104 16.61 -11.79 4.50
N THR A 105 17.31 -12.63 3.74
CA THR A 105 17.20 -14.10 3.86
C THR A 105 17.62 -14.56 5.25
N ASP A 106 18.77 -14.10 5.74
CA ASP A 106 19.31 -14.48 7.04
C ASP A 106 18.44 -13.90 8.17
N TYR A 107 17.96 -12.68 8.00
CA TYR A 107 17.02 -12.06 8.92
C TYR A 107 15.73 -12.90 9.07
N VAL A 108 15.06 -13.23 7.97
CA VAL A 108 13.81 -14.03 8.03
C VAL A 108 14.03 -15.40 8.64
N LYS A 109 15.17 -16.05 8.36
CA LYS A 109 15.52 -17.33 9.00
C LYS A 109 15.75 -17.19 10.51
N SER A 110 16.27 -16.06 10.98
CA SER A 110 16.52 -15.84 12.41
C SER A 110 15.24 -15.58 13.22
N ILE A 111 14.19 -15.03 12.58
CA ILE A 111 12.94 -14.65 13.26
C ILE A 111 11.78 -15.62 13.04
N SER A 112 11.89 -16.58 12.12
CA SER A 112 10.81 -17.50 11.78
C SER A 112 11.28 -18.94 11.71
N LYS A 113 10.42 -19.85 12.21
CA LYS A 113 10.61 -21.31 12.05
C LYS A 113 10.41 -21.78 10.60
N HIS A 114 9.77 -20.95 9.77
CA HIS A 114 9.45 -21.27 8.38
C HIS A 114 10.54 -20.81 7.42
N LYS A 115 10.95 -21.70 6.50
CA LYS A 115 11.90 -21.34 5.45
C LYS A 115 11.24 -20.42 4.42
N PRO A 116 11.74 -19.20 4.23
CA PRO A 116 11.17 -18.27 3.24
C PRO A 116 11.44 -18.76 1.81
N ARG A 117 10.51 -18.48 0.92
CA ARG A 117 10.68 -18.75 -0.52
C ARG A 117 11.42 -17.58 -1.18
N PRO A 118 12.18 -17.80 -2.27
CA PRO A 118 12.98 -16.73 -2.91
C PRO A 118 12.17 -15.49 -3.28
N TYR A 119 10.95 -15.65 -3.81
CA TYR A 119 10.10 -14.53 -4.18
C TYR A 119 9.59 -13.74 -2.95
N GLN A 120 9.43 -14.40 -1.79
CA GLN A 120 9.06 -13.72 -0.54
C GLN A 120 10.21 -12.83 -0.06
N ILE A 121 11.43 -13.33 -0.14
CA ILE A 121 12.64 -12.55 0.16
C ILE A 121 12.72 -11.31 -0.73
N MET A 122 12.52 -11.46 -2.04
CA MET A 122 12.53 -10.32 -2.97
C MET A 122 11.43 -9.31 -2.66
N GLY A 123 10.23 -9.78 -2.28
CA GLY A 123 9.13 -8.90 -1.87
C GLY A 123 9.43 -8.11 -0.59
N ILE A 124 9.99 -8.76 0.43
CA ILE A 124 10.41 -8.11 1.68
C ILE A 124 11.54 -7.10 1.41
N HIS A 125 12.56 -7.53 0.65
CA HIS A 125 13.68 -6.68 0.28
C HIS A 125 13.22 -5.40 -0.43
N ASP A 126 12.36 -5.52 -1.45
CA ASP A 126 11.87 -4.36 -2.19
C ASP A 126 11.01 -3.44 -1.30
N ALA A 127 10.18 -4.01 -0.41
CA ALA A 127 9.39 -3.23 0.53
C ALA A 127 10.26 -2.41 1.48
N LEU A 128 11.22 -3.04 2.14
CA LEU A 128 12.10 -2.38 3.12
C LEU A 128 12.99 -1.32 2.48
N ARG A 129 13.48 -1.59 1.27
CA ARG A 129 14.35 -0.65 0.54
C ARG A 129 13.63 0.64 0.13
N HIS A 130 12.35 0.55 -0.24
CA HIS A 130 11.58 1.69 -0.78
C HIS A 130 10.73 2.42 0.25
N ASN A 131 10.54 1.89 1.45
CA ASN A 131 9.69 2.42 2.52
C ASN A 131 8.19 2.54 2.16
N ARG A 132 7.82 2.45 0.90
CA ARG A 132 6.42 2.40 0.44
C ARG A 132 6.32 1.54 -0.81
N LYS A 133 5.45 0.53 -0.75
CA LYS A 133 5.20 -0.40 -1.86
C LYS A 133 3.79 -0.98 -1.83
N LEU A 134 3.23 -1.15 -3.01
CA LEU A 134 2.06 -1.98 -3.22
C LEU A 134 2.53 -3.36 -3.74
N LEU A 135 2.45 -4.37 -2.89
CA LEU A 135 2.96 -5.70 -3.14
C LEU A 135 1.87 -6.60 -3.72
N LEU A 136 2.02 -6.99 -4.99
CA LEU A 136 1.07 -7.87 -5.67
C LEU A 136 1.48 -9.32 -5.44
N SER A 137 0.73 -10.00 -4.57
CA SER A 137 1.02 -11.34 -4.07
C SER A 137 -0.26 -12.17 -4.07
N PRO A 138 -0.41 -13.17 -4.94
CA PRO A 138 -1.63 -13.96 -5.03
C PRO A 138 -1.93 -14.74 -3.74
N THR A 139 -3.15 -15.24 -3.64
CA THR A 139 -3.57 -16.11 -2.54
C THR A 139 -2.62 -17.31 -2.45
N ALA A 140 -2.35 -17.78 -1.24
CA ALA A 140 -1.42 -18.87 -0.92
C ALA A 140 0.06 -18.63 -1.28
N SER A 141 0.45 -17.39 -1.63
CA SER A 141 1.87 -17.01 -1.78
C SER A 141 2.60 -16.84 -0.45
N GLY A 142 1.90 -16.91 0.68
CA GLY A 142 2.44 -16.68 2.02
C GLY A 142 2.61 -15.20 2.36
N LYS A 143 1.60 -14.38 2.06
CA LYS A 143 1.54 -12.96 2.40
C LYS A 143 1.79 -12.70 3.88
N SER A 144 1.21 -13.52 4.78
CA SER A 144 1.36 -13.35 6.22
C SER A 144 2.80 -13.43 6.70
N LEU A 145 3.64 -14.32 6.12
CA LEU A 145 5.07 -14.36 6.45
C LEU A 145 5.82 -13.09 6.03
N MET A 146 5.47 -12.52 4.88
CA MET A 146 6.08 -11.25 4.44
C MET A 146 5.65 -10.08 5.33
N ILE A 147 4.35 -10.00 5.68
CA ILE A 147 3.81 -9.02 6.61
C ILE A 147 4.50 -9.17 7.98
N TYR A 148 4.63 -10.40 8.47
CA TYR A 148 5.33 -10.70 9.71
C TYR A 148 6.78 -10.19 9.71
N ALA A 149 7.56 -10.54 8.67
CA ALA A 149 8.97 -10.16 8.59
C ALA A 149 9.16 -8.63 8.54
N ILE A 150 8.33 -7.92 7.74
CA ILE A 150 8.34 -6.46 7.68
C ILE A 150 7.95 -5.86 9.04
N THR A 151 6.92 -6.41 9.69
CA THR A 151 6.47 -5.98 11.02
C THR A 151 7.60 -6.14 12.06
N ARG A 152 8.23 -7.32 12.11
CA ARG A 152 9.34 -7.59 13.03
C ARG A 152 10.50 -6.63 12.81
N TYR A 153 10.90 -6.42 11.55
CA TYR A 153 11.94 -5.46 11.19
C TYR A 153 11.66 -4.06 11.76
N HIS A 154 10.45 -3.56 11.59
CA HIS A 154 10.10 -2.24 12.08
C HIS A 154 9.99 -2.17 13.62
N VAL A 155 9.51 -3.22 14.29
CA VAL A 155 9.47 -3.28 15.76
C VAL A 155 10.90 -3.22 16.33
N GLU A 156 11.85 -3.94 15.74
CA GLU A 156 13.26 -3.91 16.15
C GLU A 156 13.89 -2.52 15.98
N HIS A 157 13.37 -1.72 15.02
CA HIS A 157 13.74 -0.31 14.86
C HIS A 157 12.88 0.65 15.70
N LYS A 158 12.16 0.16 16.72
CA LYS A 158 11.35 0.95 17.66
C LYS A 158 10.24 1.77 17.00
N ARG A 159 9.68 1.28 15.90
CA ARG A 159 8.58 1.90 15.15
C ARG A 159 7.26 1.29 15.55
N ARG A 160 6.22 2.11 15.64
CA ARG A 160 4.85 1.66 15.90
C ARG A 160 4.12 1.36 14.61
N ILE A 161 3.41 0.24 14.58
CA ILE A 161 2.85 -0.34 13.36
C ILE A 161 1.34 -0.49 13.47
N LEU A 162 0.63 -0.04 12.44
CA LEU A 162 -0.78 -0.28 12.25
C LEU A 162 -0.99 -1.28 11.11
N ILE A 163 -1.55 -2.45 11.41
CA ILE A 163 -1.94 -3.43 10.40
C ILE A 163 -3.46 -3.40 10.25
N VAL A 164 -3.93 -3.10 9.04
CA VAL A 164 -5.36 -2.99 8.72
C VAL A 164 -5.77 -4.18 7.85
N VAL A 165 -6.71 -4.95 8.35
CA VAL A 165 -7.28 -6.13 7.67
C VAL A 165 -8.78 -5.98 7.44
N PRO A 166 -9.41 -6.72 6.50
CA PRO A 166 -10.82 -6.56 6.17
C PRO A 166 -11.82 -6.99 7.27
N THR A 167 -11.51 -8.06 7.99
CA THR A 167 -12.44 -8.71 8.91
C THR A 167 -11.82 -9.07 10.25
N THR A 168 -12.64 -9.24 11.28
CA THR A 168 -12.20 -9.66 12.61
C THR A 168 -11.57 -11.04 12.62
N SER A 169 -12.06 -11.96 11.78
CA SER A 169 -11.45 -13.28 11.63
C SER A 169 -10.02 -13.20 11.09
N LEU A 170 -9.74 -12.25 10.20
CA LEU A 170 -8.37 -12.02 9.70
C LEU A 170 -7.47 -11.34 10.75
N VAL A 171 -8.03 -10.54 11.67
CA VAL A 171 -7.27 -10.04 12.84
C VAL A 171 -6.76 -11.19 13.69
N GLU A 172 -7.66 -12.13 14.05
CA GLU A 172 -7.30 -13.29 14.87
C GLU A 172 -6.35 -14.24 14.11
N GLN A 173 -6.59 -14.46 12.82
CA GLN A 173 -5.70 -15.28 12.00
C GLN A 173 -4.30 -14.71 11.93
N MET A 174 -4.16 -13.40 11.67
CA MET A 174 -2.83 -12.75 11.57
C MET A 174 -2.09 -12.80 12.90
N TYR A 175 -2.79 -12.58 14.00
CA TYR A 175 -2.25 -12.71 15.35
C TYR A 175 -1.72 -14.13 15.61
N LYS A 176 -2.51 -15.14 15.26
CA LYS A 176 -2.12 -16.54 15.38
C LYS A 176 -0.97 -16.91 14.44
N ASP A 177 -0.98 -16.45 13.20
CA ASP A 177 0.11 -16.68 12.26
C ASP A 177 1.44 -16.15 12.82
N PHE A 178 1.44 -14.96 13.45
CA PHE A 178 2.62 -14.38 14.08
C PHE A 178 3.11 -15.20 15.28
N GLU A 179 2.21 -15.73 16.08
CA GLU A 179 2.53 -16.67 17.18
C GLU A 179 3.13 -17.97 16.63
N ASP A 180 2.53 -18.56 15.60
CA ASP A 180 3.01 -19.78 14.94
C ASP A 180 4.40 -19.61 14.30
N TYR A 181 4.73 -18.38 13.85
CA TYR A 181 6.09 -18.05 13.38
C TYR A 181 7.11 -17.94 14.51
N GLY A 182 6.70 -17.93 15.75
CA GLY A 182 7.56 -17.98 16.94
C GLY A 182 7.74 -16.65 17.65
N TRP A 183 6.79 -15.71 17.50
CA TRP A 183 6.83 -14.42 18.18
C TRP A 183 5.99 -14.40 19.46
N ASP A 184 6.45 -13.67 20.47
CA ASP A 184 5.68 -13.35 21.66
C ASP A 184 4.65 -12.26 21.34
N VAL A 185 3.54 -12.66 20.75
CA VAL A 185 2.50 -11.75 20.28
C VAL A 185 1.76 -11.04 21.43
N GLU A 186 1.70 -11.65 22.61
CA GLU A 186 1.06 -11.05 23.79
C GLU A 186 1.82 -9.80 24.24
N LYS A 187 3.13 -9.81 24.09
CA LYS A 187 4.01 -8.69 24.47
C LYS A 187 4.01 -7.54 23.45
N TYR A 188 3.79 -7.82 22.18
CA TYR A 188 4.03 -6.84 21.11
C TYR A 188 2.79 -6.44 20.32
N CYS A 189 1.73 -7.26 20.33
CA CYS A 189 0.60 -7.10 19.43
C CYS A 189 -0.72 -6.88 20.14
N HIS A 190 -1.36 -5.77 19.85
CA HIS A 190 -2.70 -5.44 20.30
C HIS A 190 -3.73 -5.65 19.17
N ARG A 191 -4.84 -6.31 19.49
CA ARG A 191 -5.95 -6.55 18.54
C ARG A 191 -7.08 -5.58 18.81
N VAL A 192 -7.50 -4.83 17.79
CA VAL A 192 -8.57 -3.82 17.89
C VAL A 192 -9.73 -4.19 16.97
N TYR A 193 -10.87 -4.55 17.58
CA TYR A 193 -12.17 -4.73 16.93
C TYR A 193 -13.30 -4.47 17.92
N ALA A 194 -14.58 -4.67 17.54
CA ALA A 194 -15.72 -4.40 18.40
C ALA A 194 -15.58 -5.06 19.78
N GLY A 195 -15.70 -4.26 20.84
CA GLY A 195 -15.59 -4.73 22.24
C GLY A 195 -14.17 -4.74 22.83
N ARG A 196 -13.15 -4.32 22.08
CA ARG A 196 -11.77 -4.16 22.58
C ARG A 196 -11.33 -2.70 22.61
N ASP A 197 -10.40 -2.40 23.52
CA ASP A 197 -9.81 -1.06 23.60
C ASP A 197 -9.10 -0.70 22.30
N LYS A 198 -9.27 0.57 21.90
CA LYS A 198 -8.67 1.10 20.65
C LYS A 198 -7.29 1.68 20.85
N ILE A 199 -6.92 1.96 22.09
CA ILE A 199 -5.64 2.58 22.45
C ILE A 199 -4.82 1.55 23.19
N SER A 200 -3.58 1.39 22.80
CA SER A 200 -2.58 0.56 23.46
C SER A 200 -1.20 1.16 23.23
N ASP A 201 -0.28 0.88 24.13
CA ASP A 201 1.13 1.23 24.00
C ASP A 201 1.96 0.14 23.29
N ASP A 202 1.31 -0.93 22.86
CA ASP A 202 1.95 -2.02 22.14
C ASP A 202 2.55 -1.54 20.81
N SER A 203 3.63 -2.21 20.39
CA SER A 203 4.35 -1.84 19.18
C SER A 203 3.54 -2.07 17.90
N VAL A 204 2.61 -3.04 17.92
CA VAL A 204 1.80 -3.42 16.76
C VAL A 204 0.32 -3.40 17.11
N THR A 205 -0.46 -2.70 16.32
CA THR A 205 -1.93 -2.74 16.39
C THR A 205 -2.47 -3.45 15.15
N ILE A 206 -3.16 -4.58 15.34
CA ILE A 206 -3.84 -5.30 14.26
C ILE A 206 -5.34 -5.01 14.37
N THR A 207 -5.95 -4.46 13.32
CA THR A 207 -7.31 -3.93 13.39
C THR A 207 -8.09 -4.09 12.09
N THR A 208 -9.42 -3.98 12.20
CA THR A 208 -10.28 -3.78 11.04
C THR A 208 -10.46 -2.28 10.76
N TRP A 209 -10.64 -1.91 9.49
CA TRP A 209 -10.87 -0.50 9.13
C TRP A 209 -12.15 0.06 9.76
N GLN A 210 -13.19 -0.77 9.98
CA GLN A 210 -14.46 -0.38 10.60
C GLN A 210 -14.28 0.12 12.03
N SER A 211 -13.29 -0.41 12.73
CA SER A 211 -13.02 -0.05 14.13
C SER A 211 -12.38 1.31 14.28
N ILE A 212 -11.64 1.78 13.26
CA ILE A 212 -10.78 2.95 13.37
C ILE A 212 -11.10 4.13 12.43
N TYR A 213 -11.90 3.95 11.34
CA TYR A 213 -12.09 4.97 10.31
C TYR A 213 -12.69 6.29 10.82
N LYS A 214 -13.46 6.25 11.92
CA LYS A 214 -14.07 7.42 12.56
C LYS A 214 -13.14 8.12 13.55
N LEU A 215 -11.99 7.53 13.89
CA LEU A 215 -11.07 8.10 14.85
C LEU A 215 -10.39 9.35 14.30
N ASP A 216 -10.02 10.24 15.22
CA ASP A 216 -9.33 11.49 14.89
C ASP A 216 -7.91 11.24 14.40
N ARG A 217 -7.37 12.26 13.71
CA ARG A 217 -5.97 12.25 13.25
C ARG A 217 -4.98 11.95 14.35
N LYS A 218 -5.22 12.41 15.59
CA LYS A 218 -4.35 12.17 16.75
C LYS A 218 -4.07 10.69 16.99
N TYR A 219 -5.06 9.81 16.75
CA TYR A 219 -4.88 8.38 16.85
C TYR A 219 -3.83 7.86 15.87
N PHE A 220 -3.90 8.34 14.63
CA PHE A 220 -3.04 7.89 13.53
C PHE A 220 -1.63 8.46 13.59
N ASN A 221 -1.39 9.58 14.29
CA ASN A 221 -0.06 10.17 14.46
C ASN A 221 0.88 9.29 15.31
N ASN A 222 0.33 8.28 16.00
CA ASN A 222 1.11 7.35 16.82
C ASN A 222 1.80 6.24 16.00
N PHE A 223 1.58 6.16 14.69
CA PHE A 223 2.07 5.08 13.86
C PHE A 223 3.07 5.57 12.81
N ASP A 224 4.24 4.94 12.81
CA ASP A 224 5.30 5.18 11.83
C ASP A 224 5.10 4.35 10.57
N VAL A 225 4.42 3.20 10.72
CA VAL A 225 4.23 2.17 9.69
C VAL A 225 2.76 1.83 9.56
N VAL A 226 2.27 1.75 8.32
CA VAL A 226 0.96 1.18 8.00
C VAL A 226 1.10 0.02 7.02
N ILE A 227 0.45 -1.08 7.34
CA ILE A 227 0.35 -2.25 6.47
C ILE A 227 -1.13 -2.51 6.18
N GLY A 228 -1.53 -2.51 4.91
CA GLY A 228 -2.87 -2.85 4.46
C GLY A 228 -2.88 -4.24 3.83
N ASP A 229 -3.54 -5.20 4.47
CA ASP A 229 -3.84 -6.47 3.82
C ASP A 229 -5.12 -6.36 3.00
N GLU A 230 -5.20 -7.11 1.90
CA GLU A 230 -6.22 -6.95 0.86
C GLU A 230 -6.35 -5.49 0.39
N ALA A 231 -5.21 -4.90 0.04
CA ALA A 231 -5.06 -3.49 -0.30
C ALA A 231 -6.00 -3.00 -1.41
N HIS A 232 -6.52 -3.90 -2.27
CA HIS A 232 -7.51 -3.56 -3.30
C HIS A 232 -8.80 -2.95 -2.73
N LEU A 233 -9.10 -3.17 -1.45
CA LEU A 233 -10.25 -2.55 -0.76
C LEU A 233 -10.00 -1.08 -0.39
N PHE A 234 -8.75 -0.61 -0.38
CA PHE A 234 -8.38 0.77 0.00
C PHE A 234 -8.79 1.85 -1.03
N LYS A 235 -9.53 1.46 -2.06
CA LYS A 235 -10.23 2.39 -2.95
C LYS A 235 -11.50 2.98 -2.32
N SER A 236 -12.03 2.41 -1.24
CA SER A 236 -13.22 2.91 -0.53
C SER A 236 -12.91 4.20 0.22
N LYS A 237 -13.91 5.10 0.31
CA LYS A 237 -13.76 6.41 0.99
C LYS A 237 -13.25 6.29 2.43
N SER A 238 -13.70 5.28 3.18
CA SER A 238 -13.30 5.08 4.57
C SER A 238 -11.82 4.72 4.70
N LEU A 239 -11.33 3.81 3.85
CA LEU A 239 -9.93 3.39 3.87
C LEU A 239 -9.00 4.48 3.31
N VAL A 240 -9.41 5.19 2.25
CA VAL A 240 -8.71 6.40 1.78
C VAL A 240 -8.63 7.44 2.90
N SER A 241 -9.72 7.66 3.65
CA SER A 241 -9.72 8.58 4.79
C SER A 241 -8.73 8.19 5.89
N ILE A 242 -8.60 6.91 6.22
CA ILE A 242 -7.58 6.43 7.16
C ILE A 242 -6.20 6.80 6.65
N MET A 243 -5.87 6.42 5.42
CA MET A 243 -4.55 6.64 4.82
C MET A 243 -4.18 8.12 4.69
N THR A 244 -5.18 8.99 4.45
CA THR A 244 -4.96 10.44 4.32
C THR A 244 -4.85 11.16 5.67
N LYS A 245 -5.32 10.56 6.76
CA LYS A 245 -5.10 11.07 8.13
C LYS A 245 -3.67 10.80 8.64
N MET A 246 -2.96 9.85 8.08
CA MET A 246 -1.62 9.40 8.50
C MET A 246 -0.52 10.28 7.88
N LEU A 247 -0.51 11.58 8.18
CA LEU A 247 0.37 12.55 7.52
C LEU A 247 1.85 12.37 7.84
N ASP A 248 2.17 11.73 8.96
CA ASP A 248 3.53 11.56 9.46
C ASP A 248 4.02 10.09 9.32
N CYS A 249 3.15 9.18 8.85
CA CYS A 249 3.45 7.76 8.67
C CYS A 249 4.33 7.55 7.43
N LYS A 250 5.63 7.33 7.66
CA LYS A 250 6.66 7.24 6.62
C LYS A 250 6.59 5.94 5.82
N TYR A 251 6.31 4.82 6.49
CA TYR A 251 6.40 3.48 5.91
C TYR A 251 5.00 2.95 5.58
N ARG A 252 4.77 2.63 4.29
CA ARG A 252 3.44 2.28 3.80
C ARG A 252 3.49 1.06 2.90
N TYR A 253 2.90 -0.05 3.33
CA TYR A 253 2.91 -1.30 2.60
C TYR A 253 1.49 -1.80 2.37
N GLY A 254 1.14 -2.04 1.10
CA GLY A 254 -0.13 -2.66 0.72
C GLY A 254 0.10 -4.05 0.17
N PHE A 255 -0.65 -5.03 0.62
CA PHE A 255 -0.62 -6.39 0.10
C PHE A 255 -1.95 -6.72 -0.57
N THR A 256 -1.92 -7.24 -1.79
CA THR A 256 -3.14 -7.71 -2.47
C THR A 256 -2.83 -8.82 -3.46
N GLY A 257 -3.76 -9.76 -3.60
CA GLY A 257 -3.67 -10.84 -4.60
C GLY A 257 -4.00 -10.38 -6.00
N THR A 258 -4.92 -9.43 -6.13
CA THR A 258 -5.47 -8.99 -7.41
C THR A 258 -5.67 -7.48 -7.45
N LEU A 259 -5.49 -6.93 -8.64
CA LEU A 259 -6.03 -5.61 -9.01
C LEU A 259 -7.20 -5.86 -9.96
N ASP A 260 -8.23 -5.03 -9.90
CA ASP A 260 -9.44 -5.17 -10.75
C ASP A 260 -9.22 -4.85 -12.23
N GLY A 261 -7.97 -4.68 -12.65
CA GLY A 261 -7.57 -4.42 -14.03
C GLY A 261 -7.78 -2.97 -14.49
N THR A 262 -8.42 -2.10 -13.68
CA THR A 262 -8.58 -0.70 -14.05
C THR A 262 -7.37 0.13 -13.64
N GLN A 263 -6.90 0.98 -14.56
CA GLN A 263 -5.78 1.89 -14.29
C GLN A 263 -6.08 2.84 -13.13
N THR A 264 -7.32 3.32 -13.02
CA THR A 264 -7.80 4.22 -11.96
C THR A 264 -7.57 3.62 -10.58
N HIS A 265 -8.05 2.39 -10.36
CA HIS A 265 -7.90 1.73 -9.06
C HIS A 265 -6.44 1.47 -8.73
N LYS A 266 -5.64 1.05 -9.72
CA LYS A 266 -4.20 0.86 -9.53
C LYS A 266 -3.54 2.15 -9.06
N TRP A 267 -3.82 3.28 -9.69
CA TRP A 267 -3.18 4.55 -9.34
C TRP A 267 -3.67 5.14 -8.00
N VAL A 268 -4.92 4.89 -7.61
CA VAL A 268 -5.38 5.21 -6.25
C VAL A 268 -4.54 4.46 -5.21
N LEU A 269 -4.35 3.16 -5.40
CA LEU A 269 -3.57 2.32 -4.47
C LEU A 269 -2.08 2.67 -4.50
N GLU A 270 -1.49 2.89 -5.68
CA GLU A 270 -0.12 3.38 -5.80
C GLU A 270 0.06 4.73 -5.11
N GLY A 271 -0.92 5.61 -5.19
CA GLY A 271 -0.90 6.90 -4.50
C GLY A 271 -0.83 6.76 -2.98
N LEU A 272 -1.54 5.80 -2.41
CA LEU A 272 -1.60 5.58 -0.97
C LEU A 272 -0.41 4.77 -0.44
N PHE A 273 0.05 3.76 -1.16
CA PHE A 273 1.08 2.81 -0.71
C PHE A 273 2.42 2.97 -1.43
N GLY A 274 2.46 3.51 -2.64
CA GLY A 274 3.64 3.58 -3.49
C GLY A 274 3.55 2.66 -4.70
N PRO A 275 4.60 2.64 -5.56
CA PRO A 275 4.62 1.88 -6.79
C PRO A 275 4.32 0.40 -6.60
N ALA A 276 3.54 -0.18 -7.53
CA ALA A 276 3.21 -1.60 -7.49
C ALA A 276 4.43 -2.46 -7.86
N TYR A 277 4.71 -3.46 -7.02
CA TYR A 277 5.70 -4.50 -7.25
C TYR A 277 5.02 -5.87 -7.31
N LYS A 278 5.25 -6.57 -8.40
CA LYS A 278 4.70 -7.91 -8.63
C LYS A 278 5.67 -8.94 -8.08
N ILE A 279 5.28 -9.60 -6.99
CA ILE A 279 6.12 -10.57 -6.30
C ILE A 279 6.22 -11.88 -7.09
N ILE A 280 5.07 -12.43 -7.49
CA ILE A 280 4.98 -13.68 -8.24
C ILE A 280 3.61 -13.79 -8.91
N LEU A 281 3.52 -14.55 -10.01
CA LEU A 281 2.26 -14.88 -10.67
C LEU A 281 1.65 -16.17 -10.12
N THR A 282 0.31 -16.28 -10.19
CA THR A 282 -0.40 -17.52 -9.85
C THR A 282 0.09 -18.70 -10.69
N ASP A 283 0.31 -18.49 -11.99
CA ASP A 283 0.84 -19.52 -12.91
C ASP A 283 2.25 -19.99 -12.52
N GLU A 284 3.09 -19.06 -12.03
CA GLU A 284 4.43 -19.40 -11.54
C GLU A 284 4.38 -20.22 -10.25
N LEU A 285 3.43 -19.91 -9.34
CA LEU A 285 3.20 -20.71 -8.14
C LEU A 285 2.75 -22.13 -8.48
N MET A 286 1.87 -22.28 -9.49
CA MET A 286 1.45 -23.60 -9.98
C MET A 286 2.58 -24.36 -10.67
N LYS A 287 3.39 -23.70 -11.51
CA LYS A 287 4.57 -24.31 -12.17
C LYS A 287 5.63 -24.78 -11.17
N LYS A 288 5.82 -24.00 -10.10
CA LYS A 288 6.78 -24.34 -9.00
C LYS A 288 6.19 -25.32 -7.96
N VAL A 289 4.99 -25.86 -8.22
CA VAL A 289 4.29 -26.82 -7.33
C VAL A 289 4.03 -26.26 -5.92
N TYR A 290 3.98 -24.94 -5.77
CA TYR A 290 3.56 -24.30 -4.54
C TYR A 290 2.03 -24.18 -4.41
N LEU A 291 1.32 -24.36 -5.53
CA LEU A 291 -0.14 -24.46 -5.61
C LEU A 291 -0.53 -25.69 -6.44
N SER A 292 -1.64 -26.31 -6.07
CA SER A 292 -2.25 -27.39 -6.83
C SER A 292 -2.66 -26.90 -8.22
N LYS A 293 -2.54 -27.76 -9.23
CA LYS A 293 -3.04 -27.47 -10.59
C LYS A 293 -4.56 -27.33 -10.56
N LEU A 294 -5.07 -26.24 -11.10
CA LEU A 294 -6.49 -26.02 -11.27
C LEU A 294 -6.96 -26.59 -12.61
N ASN A 295 -7.84 -27.57 -12.59
CA ASN A 295 -8.54 -28.08 -13.77
C ASN A 295 -9.96 -27.55 -13.80
N ILE A 296 -10.28 -26.64 -14.72
CA ILE A 296 -11.63 -26.10 -14.89
C ILE A 296 -12.35 -26.92 -15.98
N LYS A 297 -13.42 -27.64 -15.62
CA LYS A 297 -14.33 -28.27 -16.58
C LYS A 297 -15.57 -27.38 -16.74
N VAL A 298 -15.75 -26.84 -17.93
CA VAL A 298 -16.95 -26.06 -18.29
C VAL A 298 -17.99 -27.00 -18.89
N LEU A 299 -19.08 -27.23 -18.15
CA LEU A 299 -20.24 -27.97 -18.68
C LEU A 299 -21.17 -26.98 -19.38
N LYS A 300 -21.33 -27.10 -20.69
CA LYS A 300 -22.37 -26.39 -21.43
C LYS A 300 -23.66 -27.19 -21.34
N ILE A 301 -24.63 -26.66 -20.62
CA ILE A 301 -26.01 -27.17 -20.67
C ILE A 301 -26.63 -26.61 -21.93
N LYS A 302 -27.01 -27.51 -22.87
CA LYS A 302 -27.85 -27.11 -24.02
C LYS A 302 -29.29 -27.07 -23.51
N ASN A 303 -29.94 -25.91 -23.61
CA ASN A 303 -31.38 -25.78 -23.50
C ASN A 303 -32.04 -26.31 -24.79
#